data_478942b15b1e0f8b22c18724519e3c0b
#
_entry.id   478942b15b1e0f8b22c18724519e3c0b
#
_cell.length_a   1.000
_cell.length_b   1.000
_cell.length_c   1.000
_cell.angle_alpha   90.00
_cell.angle_beta   90.00
_cell.angle_gamma   90.00
#
_symmetry.space_group_name_H-M   'P 1'
#
loop_
_entity.id
_entity.type
_entity.pdbx_description
1 polymer ?
#
loop_
_entity_poly.entity_id
_entity_poly.type
_entity_poly.pdbx_seq_one_letter_code
_entity_poly.pdbx_strand_id
1 'polypeptide(L)'
;MLLLKNFKRLLELKSYIYGNLNFIIRLKAFNKKQFYVAILLATLTVLFEGLGVSILIPLLNFIQVEGDLTKFQNSSLISLYVYKILSFLGIKVNMLILSLIAGTFVILRQTVNLFNLVMIQRITSGIHKSINQEMFSALMNSSQKNIIELSTGKFINATDIEPAYVASTMKGYFTIFTNILTLIIYSVI
;
A
#
# COMPACT_ATOMS: atom_id res chain seq x y z
N MET A 1 4.28 -32.26 14.79
CA MET A 1 3.07 -32.40 13.98
C MET A 1 2.42 -31.08 13.59
N LEU A 2 2.27 -30.10 14.51
CA LEU A 2 1.70 -28.76 14.26
C LEU A 2 2.54 -27.93 13.25
N LEU A 3 3.86 -27.93 13.30
CA LEU A 3 4.75 -27.18 12.40
C LEU A 3 4.64 -27.65 10.95
N LEU A 4 4.54 -28.96 10.71
CA LEU A 4 4.35 -29.52 9.36
C LEU A 4 2.99 -29.15 8.76
N LYS A 5 1.94 -29.08 9.57
CA LYS A 5 0.60 -28.66 9.15
C LYS A 5 0.56 -27.17 8.76
N ASN A 6 1.28 -26.32 9.51
CA ASN A 6 1.39 -24.89 9.19
C ASN A 6 2.25 -24.66 7.94
N PHE A 7 3.32 -25.43 7.74
CA PHE A 7 4.16 -25.36 6.55
C PHE A 7 3.40 -25.79 5.28
N LYS A 8 2.59 -26.86 5.36
CA LYS A 8 1.73 -27.30 4.25
C LYS A 8 0.68 -26.24 3.88
N ARG A 9 0.06 -25.61 4.89
CA ARG A 9 -0.86 -24.47 4.69
C ARG A 9 -0.18 -23.26 4.02
N LEU A 10 1.06 -22.96 4.39
CA LEU A 10 1.83 -21.87 3.77
C LEU A 10 2.18 -22.18 2.30
N LEU A 11 2.47 -23.44 1.96
CA LEU A 11 2.70 -23.87 0.57
C LEU A 11 1.42 -23.82 -0.27
N GLU A 12 0.27 -24.21 0.29
CA GLU A 12 -1.03 -24.12 -0.37
C GLU A 12 -1.43 -22.64 -0.59
N LEU A 13 -1.21 -21.77 0.39
CA LEU A 13 -1.40 -20.31 0.26
C LEU A 13 -0.49 -19.72 -0.83
N LYS A 14 0.79 -20.14 -0.90
CA LYS A 14 1.71 -19.68 -1.92
C LYS A 14 1.24 -20.08 -3.33
N SER A 15 0.80 -21.33 -3.51
CA SER A 15 0.25 -21.83 -4.78
C SER A 15 -1.01 -21.08 -5.19
N TYR A 16 -1.91 -20.83 -4.24
CA TYR A 16 -3.15 -20.10 -4.46
C TYR A 16 -2.90 -18.63 -4.84
N ILE A 17 -2.00 -17.95 -4.13
CA ILE A 17 -1.60 -16.56 -4.42
C ILE A 17 -0.93 -16.46 -5.80
N TYR A 18 -0.03 -17.37 -6.14
CA TYR A 18 0.67 -17.38 -7.43
C TYR A 18 -0.27 -17.64 -8.61
N GLY A 19 -1.23 -18.55 -8.44
CA GLY A 19 -2.26 -18.84 -9.46
C GLY A 19 -3.12 -17.64 -9.76
N ASN A 20 -3.61 -16.97 -8.72
CA ASN A 20 -4.47 -15.79 -8.86
C ASN A 20 -3.73 -14.56 -9.42
N LEU A 21 -2.48 -14.33 -9.01
CA LEU A 21 -1.65 -13.24 -9.55
C LEU A 21 -1.35 -13.44 -11.04
N ASN A 22 -0.98 -14.66 -11.47
CA ASN A 22 -0.73 -14.96 -12.87
C ASN A 22 -1.99 -14.79 -13.73
N PHE A 23 -3.16 -15.13 -13.20
CA PHE A 23 -4.43 -14.89 -13.87
C PHE A 23 -4.67 -13.39 -14.06
N ILE A 24 -4.53 -12.59 -13.00
CA ILE A 24 -4.74 -11.12 -13.05
C ILE A 24 -3.77 -10.45 -14.03
N ILE A 25 -2.49 -10.86 -14.04
CA ILE A 25 -1.47 -10.30 -14.92
C ILE A 25 -1.76 -10.59 -16.41
N ARG A 26 -2.46 -11.69 -16.71
CA ARG A 26 -2.87 -12.07 -18.07
C ARG A 26 -4.10 -11.34 -18.57
N LEU A 27 -4.88 -10.69 -17.69
CA LEU A 27 -6.04 -9.91 -18.10
C LEU A 27 -5.61 -8.73 -19.00
N LYS A 28 -6.32 -8.52 -20.10
CA LYS A 28 -6.06 -7.41 -21.05
C LYS A 28 -6.12 -6.03 -20.38
N ALA A 29 -6.91 -5.88 -19.31
CA ALA A 29 -7.03 -4.64 -18.55
C ALA A 29 -5.85 -4.37 -17.59
N PHE A 30 -4.95 -5.32 -17.39
CA PHE A 30 -3.84 -5.14 -16.47
C PHE A 30 -2.78 -4.21 -17.07
N ASN A 31 -2.75 -2.98 -16.62
CA ASN A 31 -1.76 -2.00 -17.05
C ASN A 31 -0.54 -2.04 -16.12
N LYS A 32 0.55 -2.64 -16.61
CA LYS A 32 1.82 -2.76 -15.85
C LYS A 32 2.35 -1.42 -15.37
N LYS A 33 2.20 -0.33 -16.16
CA LYS A 33 2.66 1.01 -15.75
C LYS A 33 1.91 1.51 -14.53
N GLN A 34 0.57 1.37 -14.52
CA GLN A 34 -0.26 1.77 -13.37
C GLN A 34 0.08 0.95 -12.12
N PHE A 35 0.36 -0.34 -12.29
CA PHE A 35 0.77 -1.22 -11.20
C PHE A 35 2.11 -0.77 -10.57
N TYR A 36 3.14 -0.49 -11.38
CA TYR A 36 4.42 0.02 -10.87
C TYR A 36 4.28 1.38 -10.20
N VAL A 37 3.45 2.27 -10.74
CA VAL A 37 3.15 3.57 -10.10
C VAL A 37 2.48 3.38 -8.75
N ALA A 38 1.52 2.46 -8.63
CA ALA A 38 0.88 2.16 -7.35
C ALA A 38 1.86 1.61 -6.32
N ILE A 39 2.78 0.70 -6.72
CA ILE A 39 3.85 0.20 -5.84
C ILE A 39 4.76 1.34 -5.38
N LEU A 40 5.18 2.21 -6.29
CA LEU A 40 6.03 3.35 -5.98
C LEU A 40 5.35 4.29 -5.00
N LEU A 41 4.08 4.64 -5.23
CA LEU A 41 3.30 5.47 -4.32
C LEU A 41 3.12 4.81 -2.95
N ALA A 42 2.85 3.51 -2.90
CA ALA A 42 2.77 2.75 -1.65
C ALA A 42 4.10 2.83 -0.87
N THR A 43 5.23 2.62 -1.54
CA THR A 43 6.56 2.71 -0.93
C THR A 43 6.84 4.12 -0.40
N LEU A 44 6.52 5.17 -1.18
CA LEU A 44 6.66 6.55 -0.74
C LEU A 44 5.78 6.87 0.47
N THR A 45 4.54 6.38 0.51
CA THR A 45 3.65 6.55 1.67
C THR A 45 4.29 6.02 2.94
N VAL A 46 4.85 4.80 2.89
CA VAL A 46 5.47 4.15 4.05
C VAL A 46 6.78 4.85 4.44
N LEU A 47 7.57 5.33 3.47
CA LEU A 47 8.78 6.12 3.76
C LEU A 47 8.45 7.43 4.49
N PHE A 48 7.44 8.19 4.02
CA PHE A 48 7.04 9.41 4.71
C PHE A 48 6.43 9.14 6.09
N GLU A 49 5.78 8.00 6.28
CA GLU A 49 5.32 7.55 7.59
C GLU A 49 6.49 7.32 8.54
N GLY A 50 7.48 6.54 8.11
CA GLY A 50 8.68 6.27 8.90
C GLY A 50 9.47 7.54 9.24
N LEU A 51 9.66 8.43 8.26
CA LEU A 51 10.31 9.72 8.50
C LEU A 51 9.53 10.60 9.48
N GLY A 52 8.19 10.63 9.36
CA GLY A 52 7.33 11.38 10.26
C GLY A 52 7.42 10.88 11.71
N VAL A 53 7.46 9.55 11.91
CA VAL A 53 7.64 8.96 13.24
C VAL A 53 9.06 9.21 13.76
N SER A 54 10.08 9.05 12.92
CA SER A 54 11.48 9.27 13.32
C SER A 54 11.75 10.70 13.83
N ILE A 55 11.03 11.70 13.32
CA ILE A 55 11.17 13.09 13.76
C ILE A 55 10.56 13.37 15.14
N LEU A 56 9.69 12.49 15.64
CA LEU A 56 9.20 12.60 17.03
C LEU A 56 10.32 12.39 18.05
N ILE A 57 11.34 11.59 17.72
CA ILE A 57 12.49 11.35 18.61
C ILE A 57 13.26 12.66 18.88
N PRO A 58 13.76 13.40 17.89
CA PRO A 58 14.42 14.69 18.14
C PRO A 58 13.50 15.72 18.77
N LEU A 59 12.19 15.70 18.49
CA LEU A 59 11.24 16.60 19.13
C LEU A 59 11.15 16.33 20.63
N LEU A 60 11.01 15.06 21.03
CA LEU A 60 11.01 14.66 22.46
C LEU A 60 12.35 14.98 23.14
N ASN A 61 13.47 14.68 22.47
CA ASN A 61 14.80 14.99 23.00
C ASN A 61 14.99 16.49 23.19
N PHE A 62 14.49 17.34 22.28
CA PHE A 62 14.57 18.78 22.43
C PHE A 62 13.79 19.31 23.65
N ILE A 63 12.63 18.71 23.93
CA ILE A 63 11.84 19.02 25.13
C ILE A 63 12.58 18.60 26.40
N GLN A 64 13.17 17.39 26.41
CA GLN A 64 13.88 16.83 27.58
C GLN A 64 15.13 17.65 27.94
N VAL A 65 15.80 18.24 26.96
CA VAL A 65 17.01 19.06 27.19
C VAL A 65 16.70 20.56 27.36
N GLU A 66 15.42 20.92 27.52
CA GLU A 66 14.95 22.31 27.73
C GLU A 66 15.48 23.30 26.68
N GLY A 67 15.73 22.84 25.44
CA GLY A 67 16.23 23.65 24.35
C GLY A 67 17.75 23.84 24.31
N ASP A 68 18.52 23.17 25.16
CA ASP A 68 19.99 23.19 25.09
C ASP A 68 20.50 22.47 23.84
N LEU A 69 21.03 23.26 22.88
CA LEU A 69 21.46 22.73 21.58
C LEU A 69 22.67 21.79 21.69
N THR A 70 23.53 21.95 22.67
CA THR A 70 24.69 21.08 22.86
C THR A 70 24.30 19.70 23.35
N LYS A 71 23.36 19.64 24.32
CA LYS A 71 22.77 18.40 24.80
C LYS A 71 21.90 17.76 23.73
N PHE A 72 21.14 18.55 22.97
CA PHE A 72 20.30 18.06 21.89
C PHE A 72 21.11 17.33 20.80
N GLN A 73 22.25 17.86 20.37
CA GLN A 73 23.11 17.22 19.37
C GLN A 73 23.61 15.84 19.83
N ASN A 74 23.88 15.68 21.13
CA ASN A 74 24.44 14.48 21.70
C ASN A 74 23.36 13.49 22.20
N SER A 75 22.08 13.84 22.12
CA SER A 75 20.98 13.02 22.66
C SER A 75 20.67 11.77 21.82
N SER A 76 20.79 11.84 20.50
CA SER A 76 20.62 10.71 19.59
C SER A 76 21.24 10.98 18.22
N LEU A 77 21.53 9.90 17.46
CA LEU A 77 22.03 10.02 16.07
C LEU A 77 21.03 10.81 15.19
N ILE A 78 19.74 10.60 15.37
CA ILE A 78 18.70 11.30 14.59
C ILE A 78 18.71 12.79 14.93
N SER A 79 18.82 13.17 16.21
CA SER A 79 18.91 14.57 16.64
C SER A 79 20.15 15.25 16.05
N LEU A 80 21.28 14.55 15.99
CA LEU A 80 22.51 15.05 15.38
C LEU A 80 22.32 15.34 13.88
N TYR A 81 21.71 14.41 13.13
CA TYR A 81 21.47 14.61 11.70
C TYR A 81 20.46 15.74 11.45
N VAL A 82 19.38 15.80 12.22
CA VAL A 82 18.40 16.89 12.11
C VAL A 82 19.05 18.25 12.38
N TYR A 83 19.89 18.33 13.43
CA TYR A 83 20.65 19.54 13.72
C TYR A 83 21.56 19.95 12.56
N LYS A 84 22.35 19.00 12.01
CA LYS A 84 23.26 19.26 10.88
C LYS A 84 22.53 19.76 9.65
N ILE A 85 21.38 19.14 9.31
CA ILE A 85 20.58 19.54 8.15
C ILE A 85 20.01 20.95 8.35
N LEU A 86 19.43 21.23 9.52
CA LEU A 86 18.86 22.54 9.80
C LEU A 86 19.92 23.64 9.87
N SER A 87 21.09 23.36 10.48
CA SER A 87 22.19 24.30 10.51
C SER A 87 22.78 24.60 9.12
N PHE A 88 22.84 23.57 8.25
CA PHE A 88 23.25 23.76 6.84
C PHE A 88 22.27 24.67 6.07
N LEU A 89 20.97 24.59 6.38
CA LEU A 89 19.92 25.45 5.82
C LEU A 89 19.87 26.85 6.48
N GLY A 90 20.71 27.12 7.47
CA GLY A 90 20.72 28.38 8.22
C GLY A 90 19.50 28.55 9.17
N ILE A 91 18.80 27.45 9.48
CA ILE A 91 17.59 27.47 10.30
C ILE A 91 17.95 27.10 11.74
N LYS A 92 17.59 27.97 12.70
CA LYS A 92 17.78 27.69 14.12
C LYS A 92 16.82 26.59 14.58
N VAL A 93 17.38 25.56 15.24
CA VAL A 93 16.57 24.49 15.81
C VAL A 93 15.74 25.05 16.96
N ASN A 94 14.43 24.92 16.88
CA ASN A 94 13.50 25.22 17.96
C ASN A 94 12.30 24.25 17.88
N MET A 95 11.50 24.19 18.94
CA MET A 95 10.35 23.31 19.03
C MET A 95 9.33 23.53 17.91
N LEU A 96 9.09 24.80 17.52
CA LEU A 96 8.14 25.14 16.48
C LEU A 96 8.58 24.58 15.12
N ILE A 97 9.88 24.72 14.77
CA ILE A 97 10.41 24.21 13.51
C ILE A 97 10.37 22.69 13.46
N LEU A 98 10.74 22.01 14.55
CA LEU A 98 10.64 20.54 14.63
C LEU A 98 9.19 20.06 14.47
N SER A 99 8.24 20.74 15.11
CA SER A 99 6.82 20.43 14.98
C SER A 99 6.29 20.67 13.55
N LEU A 100 6.72 21.78 12.91
CA LEU A 100 6.35 22.06 11.52
C LEU A 100 6.89 21.00 10.55
N ILE A 101 8.14 20.55 10.76
CA ILE A 101 8.72 19.48 9.94
C ILE A 101 7.92 18.18 10.12
N ALA A 102 7.63 17.78 11.37
CA ALA A 102 6.81 16.61 11.64
C ALA A 102 5.43 16.71 10.96
N GLY A 103 4.74 17.85 11.10
CA GLY A 103 3.45 18.12 10.45
C GLY A 103 3.52 18.05 8.93
N THR A 104 4.61 18.58 8.33
CA THR A 104 4.83 18.52 6.88
C THR A 104 4.93 17.07 6.39
N PHE A 105 5.67 16.19 7.09
CA PHE A 105 5.74 14.77 6.71
C PHE A 105 4.39 14.06 6.83
N VAL A 106 3.57 14.40 7.83
CA VAL A 106 2.21 13.86 7.95
C VAL A 106 1.34 14.29 6.77
N ILE A 107 1.40 15.56 6.37
CA ILE A 107 0.64 16.08 5.22
C ILE A 107 1.11 15.41 3.92
N LEU A 108 2.43 15.31 3.70
CA LEU A 108 3.00 14.64 2.54
C LEU A 108 2.57 13.18 2.46
N ARG A 109 2.66 12.45 3.57
CA ARG A 109 2.18 11.06 3.66
C ARG A 109 0.72 10.94 3.24
N GLN A 110 -0.17 11.78 3.79
CA GLN A 110 -1.60 11.71 3.47
C GLN A 110 -1.88 12.06 2.02
N THR A 111 -1.18 13.05 1.47
CA THR A 111 -1.30 13.43 0.06
C THR A 111 -0.89 12.27 -0.86
N VAL A 112 0.26 11.66 -0.62
CA VAL A 112 0.74 10.51 -1.43
C VAL A 112 -0.20 9.31 -1.26
N ASN A 113 -0.70 9.06 -0.03
CA ASN A 113 -1.65 7.99 0.23
C ASN A 113 -2.97 8.17 -0.55
N LEU A 114 -3.49 9.39 -0.64
CA LEU A 114 -4.68 9.67 -1.46
C LEU A 114 -4.44 9.33 -2.93
N PHE A 115 -3.30 9.72 -3.51
CA PHE A 115 -2.95 9.35 -4.89
C PHE A 115 -2.81 7.84 -5.05
N ASN A 116 -2.23 7.14 -4.08
CA ASN A 116 -2.10 5.70 -4.09
C ASN A 116 -3.48 5.01 -4.07
N LEU A 117 -4.39 5.44 -3.20
CA LEU A 117 -5.76 4.91 -3.14
C LEU A 117 -6.51 5.10 -4.46
N VAL A 118 -6.40 6.28 -5.09
CA VAL A 118 -7.01 6.55 -6.41
C VAL A 118 -6.42 5.62 -7.47
N MET A 119 -5.10 5.40 -7.44
CA MET A 119 -4.44 4.53 -8.42
C MET A 119 -4.87 3.06 -8.24
N ILE A 120 -4.90 2.55 -7.01
CA ILE A 120 -5.40 1.21 -6.70
C ILE A 120 -6.85 1.06 -7.15
N GLN A 121 -7.70 2.06 -6.89
CA GLN A 121 -9.10 2.03 -7.31
C GLN A 121 -9.24 2.00 -8.84
N ARG A 122 -8.41 2.73 -9.58
CA ARG A 122 -8.39 2.67 -11.06
C ARG A 122 -8.01 1.28 -11.57
N ILE A 123 -7.00 0.66 -10.97
CA ILE A 123 -6.57 -0.70 -11.34
C ILE A 123 -7.69 -1.70 -11.06
N THR A 124 -8.27 -1.69 -9.87
CA THR A 124 -9.32 -2.64 -9.47
C THR A 124 -10.60 -2.47 -10.29
N SER A 125 -11.03 -1.23 -10.54
CA SER A 125 -12.19 -0.95 -11.40
C SER A 125 -11.93 -1.35 -12.86
N GLY A 126 -10.72 -1.18 -13.35
CA GLY A 126 -10.31 -1.62 -14.69
C GLY A 126 -10.40 -3.14 -14.84
N ILE A 127 -9.91 -3.88 -13.84
CA ILE A 127 -9.99 -5.35 -13.80
C ILE A 127 -11.46 -5.80 -13.75
N HIS A 128 -12.25 -5.24 -12.85
CA HIS A 128 -13.69 -5.55 -12.73
C HIS A 128 -14.41 -5.34 -14.06
N LYS A 129 -14.22 -4.17 -14.69
CA LYS A 129 -14.82 -3.85 -16.00
C LYS A 129 -14.40 -4.84 -17.10
N SER A 130 -13.12 -5.20 -17.16
CA SER A 130 -12.62 -6.13 -18.19
C SER A 130 -13.22 -7.52 -18.04
N ILE A 131 -13.29 -8.04 -16.81
CA ILE A 131 -13.88 -9.36 -16.55
C ILE A 131 -15.36 -9.33 -16.93
N ASN A 132 -16.09 -8.29 -16.54
CA ASN A 132 -17.49 -8.14 -16.91
C ASN A 132 -17.71 -8.11 -18.41
N GLN A 133 -16.87 -7.38 -19.15
CA GLN A 133 -16.94 -7.32 -20.61
C GLN A 133 -16.66 -8.68 -21.26
N GLU A 134 -15.64 -9.41 -20.77
CA GLU A 134 -15.32 -10.75 -21.28
C GLU A 134 -16.45 -11.74 -20.99
N MET A 135 -16.99 -11.72 -19.76
CA MET A 135 -18.12 -12.58 -19.38
C MET A 135 -19.40 -12.26 -20.18
N PHE A 136 -19.72 -10.98 -20.33
CA PHE A 136 -20.88 -10.56 -21.13
C PHE A 136 -20.71 -10.96 -22.61
N SER A 137 -19.53 -10.77 -23.18
CA SER A 137 -19.21 -11.20 -24.54
C SER A 137 -19.33 -12.72 -24.70
N ALA A 138 -18.86 -13.50 -23.75
CA ALA A 138 -18.99 -14.95 -23.76
C ALA A 138 -20.45 -15.40 -23.70
N LEU A 139 -21.27 -14.73 -22.90
CA LEU A 139 -22.70 -15.00 -22.80
C LEU A 139 -23.44 -14.68 -24.12
N MET A 140 -23.15 -13.52 -24.73
CA MET A 140 -23.78 -13.12 -26.01
C MET A 140 -23.41 -14.04 -27.17
N ASN A 141 -22.22 -14.65 -27.11
CA ASN A 141 -21.76 -15.61 -28.12
C ASN A 141 -22.15 -17.06 -27.80
N SER A 142 -22.82 -17.32 -26.68
CA SER A 142 -23.26 -18.66 -26.33
C SER A 142 -24.58 -19.02 -27.01
N SER A 143 -24.84 -20.34 -27.17
CA SER A 143 -26.10 -20.79 -27.78
C SER A 143 -27.29 -20.45 -26.87
N GLN A 144 -28.42 -20.15 -27.51
CA GLN A 144 -29.69 -19.79 -26.83
C GLN A 144 -30.07 -20.83 -25.77
N LYS A 145 -29.83 -22.13 -26.05
CA LYS A 145 -30.04 -23.22 -25.11
C LYS A 145 -29.25 -23.06 -23.81
N ASN A 146 -28.00 -22.71 -23.90
CA ASN A 146 -27.11 -22.52 -22.71
C ASN A 146 -27.56 -21.30 -21.87
N ILE A 147 -28.08 -20.26 -22.53
CA ILE A 147 -28.58 -19.05 -21.82
C ILE A 147 -29.86 -19.40 -21.05
N ILE A 148 -30.78 -20.18 -21.64
CA ILE A 148 -32.07 -20.59 -21.00
C ILE A 148 -31.79 -21.50 -19.80
N GLU A 149 -30.78 -22.36 -19.86
CA GLU A 149 -30.40 -23.26 -18.77
C GLU A 149 -29.67 -22.54 -17.62
N LEU A 150 -29.23 -21.29 -17.84
CA LEU A 150 -28.57 -20.48 -16.83
C LEU A 150 -29.59 -19.88 -15.89
N SER A 151 -29.60 -20.28 -14.61
CA SER A 151 -30.45 -19.64 -13.63
C SER A 151 -30.05 -18.19 -13.41
N THR A 152 -31.01 -17.30 -13.14
CA THR A 152 -30.75 -15.87 -12.88
C THR A 152 -29.69 -15.64 -11.79
N GLY A 153 -29.71 -16.49 -10.74
CA GLY A 153 -28.69 -16.41 -9.68
C GLY A 153 -27.28 -16.71 -10.17
N LYS A 154 -27.09 -17.72 -11.03
CA LYS A 154 -25.78 -18.04 -11.64
C LYS A 154 -25.32 -16.90 -12.55
N PHE A 155 -26.25 -16.30 -13.30
CA PHE A 155 -25.94 -15.17 -14.16
C PHE A 155 -25.43 -13.96 -13.36
N ILE A 156 -26.14 -13.55 -12.31
CA ILE A 156 -25.73 -12.43 -11.43
C ILE A 156 -24.39 -12.75 -10.76
N ASN A 157 -24.21 -13.97 -10.24
CA ASN A 157 -22.96 -14.37 -9.61
C ASN A 157 -21.77 -14.22 -10.56
N ALA A 158 -21.89 -14.73 -11.79
CA ALA A 158 -20.85 -14.69 -12.79
C ALA A 158 -20.55 -13.26 -13.30
N THR A 159 -21.58 -12.40 -13.47
CA THR A 159 -21.40 -11.08 -14.08
C THR A 159 -21.08 -9.97 -13.09
N ASP A 160 -21.38 -10.13 -11.80
CA ASP A 160 -21.18 -9.07 -10.80
C ASP A 160 -20.34 -9.53 -9.61
N ILE A 161 -20.71 -10.62 -8.97
CA ILE A 161 -20.11 -11.05 -7.72
C ILE A 161 -18.68 -11.58 -7.92
N GLU A 162 -18.44 -12.49 -8.85
CA GLU A 162 -17.11 -13.06 -9.10
C GLU A 162 -16.09 -12.03 -9.59
N PRO A 163 -16.41 -11.13 -10.55
CA PRO A 163 -15.51 -10.04 -10.93
C PRO A 163 -15.16 -9.10 -9.78
N ALA A 164 -16.13 -8.81 -8.89
CA ALA A 164 -15.90 -8.00 -7.71
C ALA A 164 -14.91 -8.67 -6.73
N TYR A 165 -15.00 -9.99 -6.54
CA TYR A 165 -14.05 -10.75 -5.72
C TYR A 165 -12.64 -10.71 -6.30
N VAL A 166 -12.47 -10.89 -7.61
CA VAL A 166 -11.16 -10.82 -8.27
C VAL A 166 -10.54 -9.42 -8.08
N ALA A 167 -11.33 -8.36 -8.29
CA ALA A 167 -10.89 -6.99 -8.10
C ALA A 167 -10.50 -6.70 -6.62
N SER A 168 -11.29 -7.20 -5.67
CA SER A 168 -11.00 -7.03 -4.24
C SER A 168 -9.74 -7.79 -3.80
N THR A 169 -9.47 -8.96 -4.37
CA THR A 169 -8.24 -9.72 -4.14
C THR A 169 -7.01 -8.92 -4.53
N MET A 170 -7.06 -8.21 -5.66
CA MET A 170 -5.97 -7.33 -6.09
C MET A 170 -5.71 -6.21 -5.09
N LYS A 171 -6.77 -5.58 -4.54
CA LYS A 171 -6.64 -4.60 -3.46
C LYS A 171 -5.99 -5.20 -2.21
N GLY A 172 -6.34 -6.44 -1.87
CA GLY A 172 -5.73 -7.18 -0.77
C GLY A 172 -4.22 -7.35 -0.94
N TYR A 173 -3.73 -7.65 -2.14
CA TYR A 173 -2.29 -7.76 -2.40
C TYR A 173 -1.55 -6.44 -2.16
N PHE A 174 -2.10 -5.31 -2.58
CA PHE A 174 -1.51 -4.00 -2.29
C PHE A 174 -1.46 -3.73 -0.79
N THR A 175 -2.52 -4.07 -0.05
CA THR A 175 -2.56 -3.91 1.41
C THR A 175 -1.50 -4.76 2.10
N ILE A 176 -1.37 -6.04 1.72
CA ILE A 176 -0.35 -6.93 2.28
C ILE A 176 1.05 -6.39 1.99
N PHE A 177 1.32 -5.97 0.76
CA PHE A 177 2.60 -5.37 0.37
C PHE A 177 2.93 -4.14 1.21
N THR A 178 1.99 -3.22 1.37
CA THR A 178 2.17 -2.01 2.18
C THR A 178 2.44 -2.35 3.64
N ASN A 179 1.68 -3.29 4.22
CA ASN A 179 1.85 -3.70 5.62
C ASN A 179 3.24 -4.34 5.85
N ILE A 180 3.74 -5.15 4.91
CA ILE A 180 5.09 -5.74 5.01
C ILE A 180 6.15 -4.63 4.99
N LEU A 181 6.03 -3.65 4.08
CA LEU A 181 6.95 -2.51 4.04
C LEU A 181 6.90 -1.70 5.34
N THR A 182 5.72 -1.44 5.88
CA THR A 182 5.54 -0.74 7.16
C THR A 182 6.24 -1.47 8.30
N LEU A 183 6.07 -2.80 8.39
CA LEU A 183 6.75 -3.61 9.40
C LEU A 183 8.28 -3.53 9.27
N ILE A 184 8.82 -3.58 8.05
CA ILE A 184 10.26 -3.45 7.82
C ILE A 184 10.75 -2.09 8.30
N ILE A 185 10.08 -1.00 7.93
CA ILE A 185 10.49 0.36 8.32
C ILE A 185 10.43 0.56 9.83
N TYR A 186 9.35 0.10 10.49
CA TYR A 186 9.22 0.23 11.94
C TYR A 186 10.20 -0.65 12.72
N SER A 187 10.70 -1.74 12.12
CA SER A 187 11.74 -2.56 12.76
C SER A 187 13.13 -1.93 12.70
N VAL A 188 13.34 -0.93 11.85
CA VAL A 188 14.62 -0.22 11.65
C VAL A 188 14.67 1.09 12.47
N ILE A 189 13.51 1.67 12.80
CA ILE A 189 13.38 2.89 13.61
C ILE A 189 13.47 2.55 15.09
#